data_d98e3f91372b696b7b7e4cc48c0133c8
#
_entry.id   d98e3f91372b696b7b7e4cc48c0133c8
#
_cell.length_a   1.000
_cell.length_b   1.000
_cell.length_c   1.000
_cell.angle_alpha   90.00
_cell.angle_beta   90.00
_cell.angle_gamma   90.00
#
_symmetry.space_group_name_H-M   'P 1'
#
loop_
_entity.id
_entity.type
_entity.pdbx_description
1 polymer ?
#
loop_
_entity_poly.entity_id
_entity_poly.type
_entity_poly.pdbx_seq_one_letter_code
_entity_poly.pdbx_strand_id
1 'polypeptide(L)'
;ADTVDINVDKSSQFLSALLISAIVMEKDFTINVTGTLGMAYVEMTRLMMKQFGLDVMQDKKNNSFIIPKKAAYESLDYDIEPDVSAACYFYAMSPLLHVKSKVIGVHQNSLQGDVVFLDVLADMGCTISDEADGIVCMPPKNAHIHGGSWDLSTFSDQALTLAAIAPFVNA
;
A
#
# COMPACT_ATOMS: atom_id res chain seq x y z
N ALA A 1 -15.74 -0.71 27.30
CA ALA A 1 -14.69 0.29 27.10
C ALA A 1 -14.95 1.00 25.77
N ASP A 2 -14.73 2.28 25.72
CA ASP A 2 -14.89 3.15 24.55
C ASP A 2 -13.53 3.64 24.01
N THR A 3 -12.45 3.14 24.62
CA THR A 3 -11.08 3.45 24.22
C THR A 3 -10.21 2.20 24.34
N VAL A 4 -9.26 2.03 23.38
CA VAL A 4 -8.24 0.99 23.40
C VAL A 4 -6.90 1.55 22.96
N ASP A 5 -5.82 1.05 23.54
CA ASP A 5 -4.46 1.35 23.13
C ASP A 5 -3.90 0.17 22.32
N ILE A 6 -3.23 0.46 21.19
CA ILE A 6 -2.63 -0.56 20.34
C ILE A 6 -1.21 -0.15 19.93
N ASN A 7 -0.30 -1.12 19.92
CA ASN A 7 1.03 -0.97 19.36
C ASN A 7 1.12 -1.68 18.01
N VAL A 8 1.51 -0.96 16.94
CA VAL A 8 1.61 -1.48 15.58
C VAL A 8 3.01 -1.97 15.18
N ASP A 9 4.00 -1.88 16.06
CA ASP A 9 5.38 -2.27 15.74
C ASP A 9 5.55 -3.78 15.48
N LYS A 10 4.57 -4.61 15.89
CA LYS A 10 4.55 -6.04 15.54
C LYS A 10 3.74 -6.32 14.28
N SER A 11 2.62 -5.64 14.12
CA SER A 11 1.76 -5.75 12.94
C SER A 11 0.67 -4.66 12.97
N SER A 12 0.52 -3.96 11.86
CA SER A 12 -0.58 -3.00 11.63
C SER A 12 -1.93 -3.67 11.37
N GLN A 13 -1.95 -4.99 11.08
CA GLN A 13 -3.18 -5.74 10.78
C GLN A 13 -4.17 -5.73 11.95
N PHE A 14 -3.67 -5.73 13.19
CA PHE A 14 -4.54 -5.65 14.38
C PHE A 14 -5.28 -4.30 14.45
N LEU A 15 -4.62 -3.20 14.06
CA LEU A 15 -5.27 -1.90 13.98
C LEU A 15 -6.33 -1.88 12.87
N SER A 16 -6.02 -2.39 11.68
CA SER A 16 -7.01 -2.53 10.60
C SER A 16 -8.22 -3.36 11.02
N ALA A 17 -7.99 -4.47 11.74
CA ALA A 17 -9.08 -5.31 12.24
C ALA A 17 -9.97 -4.56 13.24
N LEU A 18 -9.38 -3.77 14.16
CA LEU A 18 -10.13 -2.93 15.12
C LEU A 18 -10.93 -1.86 14.40
N LEU A 19 -10.35 -1.17 13.41
CA LEU A 19 -11.04 -0.15 12.63
C LEU A 19 -12.29 -0.72 11.95
N ILE A 20 -12.13 -1.83 11.23
CA ILE A 20 -13.23 -2.47 10.48
C ILE A 20 -14.34 -2.95 11.41
N SER A 21 -13.99 -3.52 12.57
CA SER A 21 -14.96 -4.10 13.51
C SER A 21 -15.62 -3.10 14.47
N ALA A 22 -15.04 -1.90 14.61
CA ALA A 22 -15.52 -0.92 15.58
C ALA A 22 -16.92 -0.35 15.29
N ILE A 23 -17.48 -0.61 14.12
CA ILE A 23 -18.85 -0.20 13.76
C ILE A 23 -19.93 -0.80 14.69
N VAL A 24 -19.63 -1.91 15.38
CA VAL A 24 -20.56 -2.56 16.30
C VAL A 24 -20.63 -1.84 17.66
N MET A 25 -19.81 -0.81 17.87
CA MET A 25 -19.76 -0.10 19.14
C MET A 25 -20.98 0.83 19.30
N GLU A 26 -21.57 0.80 20.48
CA GLU A 26 -22.73 1.64 20.83
C GLU A 26 -22.37 3.10 21.17
N LYS A 27 -21.08 3.39 21.35
CA LYS A 27 -20.50 4.69 21.65
C LYS A 27 -19.40 5.02 20.68
N ASP A 28 -19.01 6.30 20.62
CA ASP A 28 -17.79 6.69 19.92
C ASP A 28 -16.61 5.86 20.44
N PHE A 29 -15.85 5.28 19.56
CA PHE A 29 -14.75 4.39 19.89
C PHE A 29 -13.43 5.01 19.48
N THR A 30 -12.51 5.14 20.43
CA THR A 30 -11.19 5.72 20.20
C THR A 30 -10.12 4.64 20.25
N ILE A 31 -9.26 4.63 19.25
CA ILE A 31 -8.09 3.75 19.17
C ILE A 31 -6.85 4.62 19.24
N ASN A 32 -6.11 4.56 20.34
CA ASN A 32 -4.81 5.22 20.47
C ASN A 32 -3.72 4.31 19.90
N VAL A 33 -2.85 4.85 19.07
CA VAL A 33 -1.83 4.09 18.36
C VAL A 33 -0.46 4.47 18.83
N THR A 34 0.38 3.47 19.12
CA THR A 34 1.83 3.62 19.31
C THR A 34 2.58 2.84 18.25
N GLY A 35 3.79 3.30 17.90
CA GLY A 35 4.54 2.76 16.77
C GLY A 35 4.15 3.37 15.43
N THR A 36 4.86 2.98 14.39
CA THR A 36 4.71 3.56 13.04
C THR A 36 4.74 2.52 11.92
N LEU A 37 4.95 1.24 12.24
CA LEU A 37 5.10 0.19 11.24
C LEU A 37 3.80 -0.07 10.49
N GLY A 38 3.89 -0.14 9.17
CA GLY A 38 2.78 -0.55 8.31
C GLY A 38 1.59 0.40 8.27
N MET A 39 1.78 1.68 8.60
CA MET A 39 0.71 2.68 8.61
C MET A 39 0.11 2.93 7.22
N ALA A 40 0.83 2.65 6.14
CA ALA A 40 0.29 2.72 4.78
C ALA A 40 -0.86 1.70 4.55
N TYR A 41 -0.74 0.51 5.11
CA TYR A 41 -1.81 -0.52 5.03
C TYR A 41 -3.02 -0.14 5.90
N VAL A 42 -2.81 0.57 7.00
CA VAL A 42 -3.90 1.15 7.81
C VAL A 42 -4.61 2.24 7.04
N GLU A 43 -3.86 3.09 6.34
CA GLU A 43 -4.45 4.15 5.51
C GLU A 43 -5.27 3.56 4.35
N MET A 44 -4.79 2.50 3.70
CA MET A 44 -5.55 1.75 2.69
C MET A 44 -6.89 1.26 3.28
N THR A 45 -6.86 0.66 4.48
CA THR A 45 -8.07 0.22 5.19
C THR A 45 -9.03 1.39 5.42
N ARG A 46 -8.52 2.53 5.91
CA ARG A 46 -9.32 3.73 6.20
C ARG A 46 -9.94 4.31 4.93
N LEU A 47 -9.19 4.38 3.84
CA LEU A 47 -9.68 4.86 2.55
C LEU A 47 -10.75 3.94 1.97
N MET A 48 -10.59 2.63 2.09
CA MET A 48 -11.63 1.68 1.69
C MET A 48 -12.88 1.83 2.55
N MET A 49 -12.77 1.94 3.88
CA MET A 49 -13.90 2.20 4.77
C MET A 49 -14.66 3.47 4.35
N LYS A 50 -13.93 4.52 3.94
CA LYS A 50 -14.53 5.76 3.45
C LYS A 50 -15.31 5.57 2.14
N GLN A 51 -14.84 4.73 1.23
CA GLN A 51 -15.58 4.39 0.02
C GLN A 51 -16.91 3.69 0.33
N PHE A 52 -16.95 2.91 1.42
CA PHE A 52 -18.16 2.29 1.93
C PHE A 52 -18.96 3.19 2.89
N GLY A 53 -18.79 4.52 2.81
CA GLY A 53 -19.58 5.51 3.55
C GLY A 53 -19.11 5.80 4.97
N LEU A 54 -18.06 5.13 5.46
CA LEU A 54 -17.56 5.31 6.83
C LEU A 54 -16.25 6.10 6.86
N ASP A 55 -16.34 7.41 7.17
CA ASP A 55 -15.15 8.25 7.34
C ASP A 55 -14.66 8.19 8.80
N VAL A 56 -13.54 7.51 9.01
CA VAL A 56 -12.87 7.43 10.32
C VAL A 56 -12.03 8.67 10.52
N MET A 57 -12.28 9.40 11.60
CA MET A 57 -11.49 10.59 11.94
C MET A 57 -10.12 10.18 12.47
N GLN A 58 -9.07 10.78 11.92
CA GLN A 58 -7.70 10.62 12.42
C GLN A 58 -7.28 11.89 13.16
N ASP A 59 -6.98 11.76 14.44
CA ASP A 59 -6.30 12.79 15.21
C ASP A 59 -4.78 12.58 15.13
N LYS A 60 -4.14 13.29 14.21
CA LYS A 60 -2.69 13.20 14.00
C LYS A 60 -1.88 13.69 15.20
N LYS A 61 -2.42 14.60 16.01
CA LYS A 61 -1.74 15.16 17.18
C LYS A 61 -1.60 14.14 18.30
N ASN A 62 -2.66 13.37 18.52
CA ASN A 62 -2.73 12.36 19.58
C ASN A 62 -2.45 10.94 19.03
N ASN A 63 -2.15 10.81 17.73
CA ASN A 63 -1.96 9.54 17.05
C ASN A 63 -3.10 8.56 17.34
N SER A 64 -4.34 8.98 17.10
CA SER A 64 -5.52 8.18 17.39
C SER A 64 -6.53 8.21 16.24
N PHE A 65 -7.38 7.20 16.22
CA PHE A 65 -8.52 7.09 15.31
C PHE A 65 -9.81 7.10 16.12
N ILE A 66 -10.82 7.82 15.63
CA ILE A 66 -12.12 7.93 16.27
C ILE A 66 -13.18 7.44 15.29
N ILE A 67 -13.90 6.39 15.70
CA ILE A 67 -15.01 5.81 14.97
C ILE A 67 -16.29 6.31 15.65
N PRO A 68 -17.20 7.01 14.93
CA PRO A 68 -18.41 7.55 15.54
C PRO A 68 -19.37 6.42 15.89
N LYS A 69 -20.13 6.61 16.96
CA LYS A 69 -21.22 5.71 17.35
C LYS A 69 -22.23 5.56 16.22
N LYS A 70 -22.82 4.38 16.13
CA LYS A 70 -23.81 4.04 15.08
C LYS A 70 -23.27 4.19 13.65
N ALA A 71 -21.96 4.09 13.50
CA ALA A 71 -21.36 3.99 12.17
C ALA A 71 -21.94 2.77 11.43
N ALA A 72 -22.12 2.90 10.14
CA ALA A 72 -22.61 1.82 9.29
C ALA A 72 -21.93 1.90 7.93
N TYR A 73 -21.73 0.75 7.32
CA TYR A 73 -21.29 0.70 5.93
C TYR A 73 -22.50 0.83 5.00
N GLU A 74 -22.28 1.52 3.90
CA GLU A 74 -23.19 1.56 2.78
C GLU A 74 -22.87 0.42 1.81
N SER A 75 -23.92 -0.27 1.31
CA SER A 75 -23.71 -1.28 0.27
C SER A 75 -23.44 -0.61 -1.06
N LEU A 76 -22.44 -1.08 -1.77
CA LEU A 76 -22.14 -0.66 -3.13
C LEU A 76 -21.57 -1.82 -3.96
N ASP A 77 -21.70 -1.74 -5.26
CA ASP A 77 -20.95 -2.61 -6.17
C ASP A 77 -19.49 -2.13 -6.18
N TYR A 78 -18.58 -3.04 -5.89
CA TYR A 78 -17.17 -2.71 -5.71
C TYR A 78 -16.28 -3.59 -6.57
N ASP A 79 -15.50 -2.97 -7.45
CA ASP A 79 -14.46 -3.64 -8.20
C ASP A 79 -13.19 -3.73 -7.36
N ILE A 80 -12.79 -4.95 -6.99
CA ILE A 80 -11.58 -5.18 -6.19
C ILE A 80 -10.37 -4.96 -7.08
N GLU A 81 -9.45 -4.08 -6.65
CA GLU A 81 -8.17 -3.88 -7.33
C GLU A 81 -7.36 -5.19 -7.39
N PRO A 82 -6.61 -5.41 -8.48
CA PRO A 82 -5.60 -6.46 -8.50
C PRO A 82 -4.59 -6.30 -7.36
N ASP A 83 -4.02 -7.41 -6.90
CA ASP A 83 -2.97 -7.42 -5.88
C ASP A 83 -1.70 -6.76 -6.43
N VAL A 84 -1.42 -5.53 -5.97
CA VAL A 84 -0.24 -4.75 -6.42
C VAL A 84 1.04 -5.33 -5.87
N SER A 85 1.02 -5.92 -4.65
CA SER A 85 2.20 -6.60 -4.11
C SER A 85 2.65 -7.74 -5.02
N ALA A 86 1.71 -8.56 -5.48
CA ALA A 86 1.98 -9.62 -6.46
C ALA A 86 2.37 -9.05 -7.83
N ALA A 87 1.75 -7.95 -8.27
CA ALA A 87 2.07 -7.28 -9.53
C ALA A 87 3.54 -6.82 -9.58
N CYS A 88 4.10 -6.38 -8.45
CA CYS A 88 5.49 -5.94 -8.35
C CYS A 88 6.50 -7.02 -8.76
N TYR A 89 6.19 -8.30 -8.54
CA TYR A 89 7.06 -9.40 -9.00
C TYR A 89 7.13 -9.45 -10.53
N PHE A 90 6.01 -9.22 -11.21
CA PHE A 90 5.97 -9.17 -12.68
C PHE A 90 6.67 -7.91 -13.21
N TYR A 91 6.51 -6.77 -12.56
CA TYR A 91 7.25 -5.57 -12.93
C TYR A 91 8.76 -5.73 -12.74
N ALA A 92 9.20 -6.39 -11.67
CA ALA A 92 10.62 -6.69 -11.41
C ALA A 92 11.25 -7.58 -12.50
N MET A 93 10.46 -8.41 -13.20
CA MET A 93 10.96 -9.20 -14.34
C MET A 93 11.41 -8.30 -15.49
N SER A 94 10.89 -7.08 -15.62
CA SER A 94 11.24 -6.18 -16.73
C SER A 94 12.74 -5.85 -16.76
N PRO A 95 13.36 -5.27 -15.72
CA PRO A 95 14.80 -5.03 -15.72
C PRO A 95 15.63 -6.31 -15.70
N LEU A 96 15.18 -7.38 -15.00
CA LEU A 96 15.93 -8.61 -14.84
C LEU A 96 16.05 -9.44 -16.13
N LEU A 97 14.96 -9.53 -16.87
CA LEU A 97 14.88 -10.33 -18.10
C LEU A 97 14.98 -9.48 -19.37
N HIS A 98 15.08 -8.16 -19.21
CA HIS A 98 15.12 -7.19 -20.31
C HIS A 98 13.92 -7.30 -21.25
N VAL A 99 12.72 -7.43 -20.67
CA VAL A 99 11.45 -7.58 -21.39
C VAL A 99 10.43 -6.53 -20.94
N LYS A 100 9.49 -6.20 -21.82
CA LYS A 100 8.31 -5.44 -21.43
C LYS A 100 7.45 -6.28 -20.48
N SER A 101 7.05 -5.71 -19.35
CA SER A 101 6.06 -6.26 -18.43
C SER A 101 4.83 -5.35 -18.40
N LYS A 102 3.64 -5.94 -18.33
CA LYS A 102 2.37 -5.21 -18.15
C LYS A 102 1.46 -6.01 -17.23
N VAL A 103 0.87 -5.32 -16.25
CA VAL A 103 -0.17 -5.90 -15.40
C VAL A 103 -1.46 -5.13 -15.61
N ILE A 104 -2.49 -5.87 -16.04
CA ILE A 104 -3.81 -5.31 -16.36
C ILE A 104 -4.55 -4.96 -15.07
N GLY A 105 -5.24 -3.81 -15.06
CA GLY A 105 -6.08 -3.34 -13.95
C GLY A 105 -5.29 -2.69 -12.81
N VAL A 106 -3.95 -2.68 -12.85
CA VAL A 106 -3.13 -1.92 -11.89
C VAL A 106 -2.91 -0.52 -12.43
N HIS A 107 -3.17 0.50 -11.61
CA HIS A 107 -3.02 1.90 -11.95
C HIS A 107 -2.26 2.67 -10.86
N GLN A 108 -1.67 3.82 -11.20
CA GLN A 108 -0.91 4.65 -10.26
C GLN A 108 -1.77 5.23 -9.11
N ASN A 109 -3.08 5.32 -9.29
CA ASN A 109 -4.02 5.75 -8.27
C ASN A 109 -4.51 4.64 -7.34
N SER A 110 -3.89 3.46 -7.37
CA SER A 110 -4.19 2.35 -6.46
C SER A 110 -4.14 2.79 -5.00
N LEU A 111 -5.05 2.27 -4.19
CA LEU A 111 -5.02 2.45 -2.73
C LEU A 111 -3.87 1.67 -2.07
N GLN A 112 -3.31 0.68 -2.77
CA GLN A 112 -2.23 -0.17 -2.26
C GLN A 112 -0.90 0.56 -2.35
N GLY A 113 -0.24 0.79 -1.20
CA GLY A 113 1.02 1.55 -1.12
C GLY A 113 2.17 0.94 -1.94
N ASP A 114 2.09 -0.34 -2.25
CA ASP A 114 3.11 -1.05 -3.04
C ASP A 114 3.28 -0.52 -4.46
N VAL A 115 2.31 0.26 -4.97
CA VAL A 115 2.43 0.93 -6.28
C VAL A 115 3.65 1.86 -6.34
N VAL A 116 4.11 2.39 -5.20
CA VAL A 116 5.32 3.22 -5.08
C VAL A 116 6.59 2.45 -5.48
N PHE A 117 6.58 1.12 -5.46
CA PHE A 117 7.72 0.33 -5.97
C PHE A 117 8.01 0.59 -7.45
N LEU A 118 7.04 1.05 -8.22
CA LEU A 118 7.25 1.46 -9.62
C LEU A 118 8.16 2.69 -9.75
N ASP A 119 8.15 3.58 -8.76
CA ASP A 119 9.07 4.74 -8.72
C ASP A 119 10.51 4.24 -8.49
N VAL A 120 10.69 3.22 -7.64
CA VAL A 120 11.99 2.55 -7.46
C VAL A 120 12.49 1.96 -8.78
N LEU A 121 11.63 1.26 -9.53
CA LEU A 121 11.99 0.72 -10.83
C LEU A 121 12.30 1.83 -11.85
N ALA A 122 11.61 2.96 -11.79
CA ALA A 122 11.91 4.12 -12.63
C ALA A 122 13.30 4.71 -12.32
N ASP A 123 13.64 4.87 -11.03
CA ASP A 123 14.98 5.29 -10.59
C ASP A 123 16.07 4.30 -11.02
N MET A 124 15.75 3.01 -11.07
CA MET A 124 16.63 1.97 -11.58
C MET A 124 16.81 2.00 -13.11
N GLY A 125 16.12 2.91 -13.81
CA GLY A 125 16.24 3.14 -15.24
C GLY A 125 15.12 2.56 -16.10
N CYS A 126 14.10 1.95 -15.49
CA CYS A 126 12.91 1.49 -16.22
C CYS A 126 12.06 2.69 -16.67
N THR A 127 11.27 2.49 -17.70
CA THR A 127 10.23 3.45 -18.10
C THR A 127 8.87 2.92 -17.68
N ILE A 128 8.17 3.67 -16.82
CA ILE A 128 6.85 3.33 -16.33
C ILE A 128 5.81 4.16 -17.09
N SER A 129 4.75 3.51 -17.55
CA SER A 129 3.60 4.21 -18.17
C SER A 129 2.29 3.59 -17.70
N ASP A 130 1.37 4.43 -17.24
CA ASP A 130 0.00 4.04 -16.89
C ASP A 130 -0.86 4.18 -18.14
N GLU A 131 -1.23 3.04 -18.73
CA GLU A 131 -2.06 2.94 -19.93
C GLU A 131 -3.53 2.71 -19.52
N ALA A 132 -4.45 2.81 -20.46
CA ALA A 132 -5.89 2.70 -20.20
C ALA A 132 -6.31 1.38 -19.51
N ASP A 133 -5.57 0.31 -19.70
CA ASP A 133 -5.86 -1.03 -19.18
C ASP A 133 -4.83 -1.53 -18.14
N GLY A 134 -3.88 -0.70 -17.73
CA GLY A 134 -2.91 -1.04 -16.70
C GLY A 134 -1.50 -0.52 -16.94
N ILE A 135 -0.66 -0.65 -15.93
CA ILE A 135 0.70 -0.13 -15.94
C ILE A 135 1.64 -1.04 -16.74
N VAL A 136 2.47 -0.37 -17.55
CA VAL A 136 3.56 -0.96 -18.31
C VAL A 136 4.90 -0.57 -17.67
N CYS A 137 5.77 -1.55 -17.50
CA CYS A 137 7.18 -1.36 -17.16
C CYS A 137 8.05 -1.82 -18.34
N MET A 138 8.83 -0.90 -18.89
CA MET A 138 9.82 -1.17 -19.91
C MET A 138 11.21 -1.23 -19.28
N PRO A 139 12.08 -2.16 -19.69
CA PRO A 139 13.42 -2.29 -19.12
C PRO A 139 14.29 -1.07 -19.45
N PRO A 140 15.39 -0.86 -18.71
CA PRO A 140 16.38 0.17 -19.04
C PRO A 140 16.92 -0.03 -20.46
N LYS A 141 17.02 1.06 -21.24
CA LYS A 141 17.42 0.99 -22.68
C LYS A 141 18.77 0.32 -22.91
N ASN A 142 19.70 0.45 -21.97
CA ASN A 142 21.07 -0.05 -22.10
C ASN A 142 21.31 -1.33 -21.28
N ALA A 143 20.26 -2.02 -20.84
CA ALA A 143 20.35 -3.16 -19.91
C ALA A 143 21.14 -2.83 -18.63
N HIS A 144 21.22 -1.54 -18.27
CA HIS A 144 21.95 -1.05 -17.11
C HIS A 144 20.97 -0.72 -16.00
N ILE A 145 20.99 -1.53 -14.95
CA ILE A 145 20.14 -1.34 -13.78
C ILE A 145 20.90 -0.45 -12.78
N HIS A 146 20.38 0.76 -12.53
CA HIS A 146 20.98 1.70 -11.60
C HIS A 146 20.70 1.29 -10.15
N GLY A 147 21.74 1.39 -9.32
CA GLY A 147 21.60 1.25 -7.87
C GLY A 147 21.09 2.53 -7.22
N GLY A 148 20.58 2.40 -5.99
CA GLY A 148 20.08 3.53 -5.21
C GLY A 148 19.88 3.18 -3.75
N SER A 149 19.31 4.12 -3.01
CA SER A 149 18.89 3.93 -1.62
C SER A 149 17.47 4.46 -1.47
N TRP A 150 16.56 3.60 -1.03
CA TRP A 150 15.14 3.91 -0.92
C TRP A 150 14.62 3.58 0.47
N ASP A 151 13.70 4.41 0.96
CA ASP A 151 12.95 4.13 2.18
C ASP A 151 11.70 3.30 1.82
N LEU A 152 11.67 2.05 2.26
CA LEU A 152 10.57 1.12 2.01
C LEU A 152 9.55 1.08 3.16
N SER A 153 9.58 2.02 4.09
CA SER A 153 8.69 2.02 5.26
C SER A 153 7.19 2.02 4.91
N THR A 154 6.82 2.56 3.76
CA THR A 154 5.43 2.63 3.27
C THR A 154 5.02 1.47 2.35
N PHE A 155 5.99 0.67 1.87
CA PHE A 155 5.78 -0.49 0.99
C PHE A 155 6.78 -1.61 1.32
N SER A 156 6.86 -1.94 2.60
CA SER A 156 7.86 -2.86 3.16
C SER A 156 7.84 -4.26 2.57
N ASP A 157 6.71 -4.71 2.03
CA ASP A 157 6.56 -6.03 1.41
C ASP A 157 7.44 -6.17 0.17
N GLN A 158 7.81 -5.05 -0.47
CA GLN A 158 8.69 -5.05 -1.64
C GLN A 158 10.19 -5.10 -1.31
N ALA A 159 10.56 -5.14 -0.03
CA ALA A 159 11.97 -5.27 0.36
C ALA A 159 12.61 -6.55 -0.19
N LEU A 160 11.87 -7.67 -0.21
CA LEU A 160 12.35 -8.93 -0.77
C LEU A 160 12.44 -8.88 -2.30
N THR A 161 11.51 -8.19 -2.96
CA THR A 161 11.54 -7.97 -4.41
C THR A 161 12.77 -7.15 -4.79
N LEU A 162 13.04 -6.06 -4.06
CA LEU A 162 14.23 -5.24 -4.27
C LEU A 162 15.51 -6.02 -4.02
N ALA A 163 15.56 -6.85 -2.95
CA ALA A 163 16.69 -7.70 -2.65
C ALA A 163 16.98 -8.73 -3.78
N ALA A 164 15.93 -9.22 -4.46
CA ALA A 164 16.09 -10.11 -5.60
C ALA A 164 16.68 -9.40 -6.84
N ILE A 165 16.45 -8.10 -7.00
CA ILE A 165 17.04 -7.29 -8.09
C ILE A 165 18.48 -6.89 -7.78
N ALA A 166 18.81 -6.66 -6.50
CA ALA A 166 20.09 -6.10 -6.07
C ALA A 166 21.35 -6.78 -6.64
N PRO A 167 21.42 -8.12 -6.80
CA PRO A 167 22.59 -8.77 -7.39
C PRO A 167 22.86 -8.42 -8.87
N PHE A 168 21.88 -7.85 -9.56
CA PHE A 168 21.93 -7.52 -11.00
C PHE A 168 22.16 -6.03 -11.25
N VAL A 169 22.26 -5.24 -10.17
CA VAL A 169 22.56 -3.81 -10.28
C VAL A 169 23.99 -3.61 -10.78
N ASN A 170 24.13 -2.74 -11.76
CA ASN A 170 25.44 -2.38 -12.28
C ASN A 170 26.08 -1.29 -11.40
N ALA A 171 27.32 -1.48 -11.03
CA ALA A 171 28.10 -0.51 -10.26
C ALA A 171 28.51 0.70 -11.11
#